data_24182ac64c94f8c47a1ad35f7131fe8b
#
_entry.id   24182ac64c94f8c47a1ad35f7131fe8b
#
_cell.length_a   1.000
_cell.length_b   1.000
_cell.length_c   1.000
_cell.angle_alpha   90.00
_cell.angle_beta   90.00
_cell.angle_gamma   90.00
#
_symmetry.space_group_name_H-M   'P 1'
#
loop_
_entity.id
_entity.type
_entity.pdbx_description
1 polymer ?
#
loop_
_entity_poly.entity_id
_entity_poly.type
_entity_poly.pdbx_seq_one_letter_code
_entity_poly.pdbx_strand_id
1 'polypeptide(L)'
;MNQLIYRLISKRKRISPHIEKFEFDIGIFIVSIWVVEKNNQYFLIDSGLAKLLPRMAEYVVRNFYDKERVSGVILTHGHSDHIGGIPRLKTLLPNLPIVIDSREIPFVSGEKPYPGREKLEPITFKKQDFIELGTPESNELLEQAGLKAIHSPGHSPGHTCYYHAEDNLLIGGDLLTTNRVGVLNAPMKEYTADMLKALETAHSVLKEYSQAILSVAPGGEVKNAFQEMEKSEWFQNS
;
A
#
# COMPACT_ATOMS: atom_id res chain seq x y z
N MET A 1 -9.27 -1.19 22.51
CA MET A 1 -7.96 -1.86 22.36
C MET A 1 -6.86 -0.87 22.72
N ASN A 2 -5.95 -1.24 23.61
CA ASN A 2 -5.03 -0.32 24.25
C ASN A 2 -3.93 0.13 23.26
N GLN A 3 -3.56 1.42 23.23
CA GLN A 3 -2.44 1.96 22.45
C GLN A 3 -1.11 1.19 22.67
N LEU A 4 -0.96 0.57 23.83
CA LEU A 4 0.20 -0.25 24.18
C LEU A 4 0.43 -1.41 23.18
N ILE A 5 -0.65 -2.05 22.69
CA ILE A 5 -0.52 -3.16 21.72
C ILE A 5 0.13 -2.67 20.43
N TYR A 6 -0.35 -1.54 19.88
CA TYR A 6 0.24 -0.99 18.64
C TYR A 6 1.70 -0.62 18.80
N ARG A 7 2.09 -0.10 19.99
CA ARG A 7 3.48 0.23 20.29
C ARG A 7 4.37 -1.02 20.34
N LEU A 8 3.85 -2.14 20.84
CA LEU A 8 4.62 -3.39 20.96
C LEU A 8 4.83 -4.09 19.61
N ILE A 9 3.85 -4.00 18.70
CA ILE A 9 3.89 -4.70 17.41
C ILE A 9 4.35 -3.81 16.25
N SER A 10 4.46 -2.49 16.45
CA SER A 10 4.84 -1.55 15.40
C SER A 10 6.33 -1.28 15.40
N LYS A 11 6.89 -1.20 14.20
CA LYS A 11 8.23 -0.71 13.93
C LYS A 11 8.15 0.48 12.97
N ARG A 12 8.69 1.62 13.38
CA ARG A 12 8.85 2.80 12.53
C ARG A 12 10.24 2.79 11.92
N LYS A 13 10.34 3.04 10.63
CA LYS A 13 11.60 3.07 9.88
C LYS A 13 11.58 4.20 8.88
N ARG A 14 12.57 5.08 8.91
CA ARG A 14 12.80 6.03 7.82
C ARG A 14 13.55 5.29 6.70
N ILE A 15 12.90 5.12 5.57
CA ILE A 15 13.42 4.31 4.45
C ILE A 15 14.06 5.18 3.35
N SER A 16 13.76 6.49 3.37
CA SER A 16 14.38 7.50 2.51
C SER A 16 14.23 8.89 3.13
N PRO A 17 14.81 9.97 2.59
CA PRO A 17 14.70 11.32 3.15
C PRO A 17 13.26 11.78 3.40
N HIS A 18 12.32 11.43 2.53
CA HIS A 18 10.93 11.90 2.61
C HIS A 18 9.94 10.80 2.98
N ILE A 19 10.36 9.53 3.11
CA ILE A 19 9.42 8.42 3.30
C ILE A 19 9.76 7.63 4.57
N GLU A 20 8.74 7.46 5.41
CA GLU A 20 8.77 6.56 6.55
C GLU A 20 7.82 5.39 6.32
N LYS A 21 8.21 4.23 6.82
CA LYS A 21 7.40 3.02 6.81
C LYS A 21 7.10 2.58 8.23
N PHE A 22 5.85 2.23 8.47
CA PHE A 22 5.37 1.62 9.70
C PHE A 22 5.00 0.18 9.39
N GLU A 23 5.67 -0.75 10.04
CA GLU A 23 5.42 -2.18 9.94
C GLU A 23 4.74 -2.65 11.23
N PHE A 24 3.64 -3.37 11.11
CA PHE A 24 2.90 -3.97 12.23
C PHE A 24 2.99 -5.48 12.12
N ASP A 25 3.83 -6.10 12.94
CA ASP A 25 3.98 -7.56 13.00
C ASP A 25 2.86 -8.15 13.84
N ILE A 26 1.92 -8.83 13.19
CA ILE A 26 0.80 -9.51 13.85
C ILE A 26 1.03 -11.02 14.00
N GLY A 27 2.25 -11.47 13.81
CA GLY A 27 2.71 -12.85 13.96
C GLY A 27 2.59 -13.67 12.67
N ILE A 28 1.42 -13.66 12.02
CA ILE A 28 1.15 -14.42 10.79
C ILE A 28 1.65 -13.67 9.55
N PHE A 29 1.55 -12.34 9.54
CA PHE A 29 2.08 -11.46 8.48
C PHE A 29 2.37 -10.06 9.02
N ILE A 30 3.00 -9.23 8.19
CA ILE A 30 3.33 -7.83 8.49
C ILE A 30 2.42 -6.95 7.65
N VAL A 31 1.73 -6.01 8.30
CA VAL A 31 0.97 -4.96 7.62
C VAL A 31 1.81 -3.70 7.56
N SER A 32 1.85 -3.05 6.42
CA SER A 32 2.65 -1.85 6.20
C SER A 32 1.79 -0.62 5.92
N ILE A 33 2.24 0.54 6.42
CA ILE A 33 1.73 1.86 6.07
C ILE A 33 2.94 2.73 5.79
N TRP A 34 2.96 3.43 4.66
CA TRP A 34 3.99 4.42 4.38
C TRP A 34 3.44 5.82 4.63
N VAL A 35 4.33 6.73 5.02
CA VAL A 35 4.04 8.16 5.14
C VAL A 35 5.06 8.91 4.31
N VAL A 36 4.57 9.64 3.34
CA VAL A 36 5.37 10.54 2.51
C VAL A 36 5.24 11.95 3.08
N GLU A 37 6.37 12.60 3.33
CA GLU A 37 6.46 13.99 3.75
C GLU A 37 6.90 14.86 2.58
N LYS A 38 6.10 15.87 2.24
CA LYS A 38 6.47 16.89 1.25
C LYS A 38 5.86 18.25 1.62
N ASN A 39 6.66 19.32 1.53
CA ASN A 39 6.22 20.68 1.80
C ASN A 39 5.48 20.84 3.14
N ASN A 40 5.98 20.18 4.18
CA ASN A 40 5.38 20.20 5.52
C ASN A 40 3.99 19.54 5.61
N GLN A 41 3.64 18.71 4.66
CA GLN A 41 2.40 17.90 4.60
C GLN A 41 2.73 16.41 4.65
N TYR A 42 1.78 15.59 5.10
CA TYR A 42 1.91 14.15 5.22
C TYR A 42 0.84 13.44 4.41
N PHE A 43 1.25 12.46 3.63
CA PHE A 43 0.38 11.60 2.81
C PHE A 43 0.58 10.16 3.23
N LEU A 44 -0.49 9.50 3.66
CA LEU A 44 -0.45 8.08 4.00
C LEU A 44 -0.63 7.25 2.74
N ILE A 45 0.21 6.22 2.59
CA ILE A 45 -0.01 5.17 1.60
C ILE A 45 -0.49 3.95 2.36
N ASP A 46 -1.73 3.53 2.07
CA ASP A 46 -2.52 2.53 2.78
C ASP A 46 -2.88 2.91 4.24
N SER A 47 -3.71 2.12 4.89
CA SER A 47 -4.27 2.45 6.19
C SER A 47 -4.28 1.31 7.20
N GLY A 48 -3.87 0.10 6.79
CA GLY A 48 -3.78 -1.06 7.65
C GLY A 48 -5.05 -1.90 7.74
N LEU A 49 -5.08 -2.83 8.70
CA LEU A 49 -6.02 -3.93 8.80
C LEU A 49 -7.39 -3.53 9.41
N ALA A 50 -8.47 -4.15 8.88
CA ALA A 50 -9.84 -3.81 9.29
C ALA A 50 -10.27 -4.37 10.66
N LYS A 51 -10.15 -5.68 10.88
CA LYS A 51 -10.83 -6.35 12.00
C LYS A 51 -10.01 -6.42 13.28
N LEU A 52 -8.80 -6.96 13.21
CA LEU A 52 -8.00 -7.22 14.41
C LEU A 52 -7.41 -5.94 15.00
N LEU A 53 -6.92 -5.05 14.14
CA LEU A 53 -6.20 -3.84 14.53
C LEU A 53 -6.64 -2.62 13.70
N PRO A 54 -7.93 -2.20 13.78
CA PRO A 54 -8.50 -1.18 12.89
C PRO A 54 -7.99 0.25 13.14
N ARG A 55 -7.02 0.42 14.03
CA ARG A 55 -6.48 1.75 14.42
C ARG A 55 -5.03 1.95 14.02
N MET A 56 -4.48 1.13 13.09
CA MET A 56 -3.06 1.26 12.71
C MET A 56 -2.76 2.67 12.18
N ALA A 57 -3.48 3.14 11.17
CA ALA A 57 -3.27 4.49 10.64
C ALA A 57 -3.64 5.59 11.65
N GLU A 58 -4.71 5.43 12.44
CA GLU A 58 -5.03 6.35 13.54
C GLU A 58 -3.87 6.42 14.55
N TYR A 59 -3.27 5.28 14.90
CA TYR A 59 -2.10 5.22 15.80
C TYR A 59 -0.90 5.96 15.20
N VAL A 60 -0.62 5.75 13.92
CA VAL A 60 0.47 6.43 13.20
C VAL A 60 0.27 7.95 13.25
N VAL A 61 -0.90 8.43 12.86
CA VAL A 61 -1.19 9.87 12.85
C VAL A 61 -1.09 10.46 14.25
N ARG A 62 -1.78 9.88 15.24
CA ARG A 62 -1.84 10.45 16.60
C ARG A 62 -0.51 10.49 17.34
N ASN A 63 0.40 9.58 17.04
CA ASN A 63 1.61 9.43 17.85
C ASN A 63 2.86 10.02 17.17
N PHE A 64 2.82 10.24 15.84
CA PHE A 64 4.01 10.61 15.11
C PHE A 64 3.87 11.86 14.25
N TYR A 65 2.63 12.33 14.00
CA TYR A 65 2.39 13.45 13.09
C TYR A 65 1.40 14.47 13.66
N ASP A 66 1.55 15.72 13.21
CA ASP A 66 0.50 16.71 13.39
C ASP A 66 -0.65 16.40 12.44
N LYS A 67 -1.80 16.07 13.00
CA LYS A 67 -2.98 15.67 12.23
C LYS A 67 -3.49 16.75 11.26
N GLU A 68 -3.27 18.04 11.58
CA GLU A 68 -3.68 19.15 10.73
C GLU A 68 -2.82 19.26 9.45
N ARG A 69 -1.70 18.55 9.42
CA ARG A 69 -0.79 18.45 8.28
C ARG A 69 -0.97 17.17 7.46
N VAL A 70 -1.90 16.30 7.86
CA VAL A 70 -2.23 15.08 7.12
C VAL A 70 -3.19 15.45 5.99
N SER A 71 -2.73 15.34 4.75
CA SER A 71 -3.40 15.86 3.56
C SER A 71 -4.15 14.83 2.74
N GLY A 72 -3.86 13.54 2.92
CA GLY A 72 -4.58 12.50 2.19
C GLY A 72 -4.15 11.08 2.51
N VAL A 73 -4.96 10.14 2.05
CA VAL A 73 -4.65 8.71 1.97
C VAL A 73 -4.66 8.31 0.50
N ILE A 74 -3.63 7.63 0.07
CA ILE A 74 -3.46 7.12 -1.28
C ILE A 74 -3.36 5.60 -1.16
N LEU A 75 -4.26 4.86 -1.78
CA LEU A 75 -4.33 3.41 -1.61
C LEU A 75 -3.62 2.69 -2.75
N THR A 76 -2.84 1.66 -2.41
CA THR A 76 -2.25 0.76 -3.39
C THR A 76 -3.33 -0.12 -4.03
N HIS A 77 -4.25 -0.64 -3.22
CA HIS A 77 -5.40 -1.42 -3.66
C HIS A 77 -6.44 -1.56 -2.54
N GLY A 78 -7.51 -2.32 -2.75
CA GLY A 78 -8.66 -2.36 -1.87
C GLY A 78 -8.78 -3.57 -0.95
N HIS A 79 -7.73 -4.37 -0.72
CA HIS A 79 -7.79 -5.46 0.26
C HIS A 79 -7.88 -4.92 1.69
N SER A 80 -8.50 -5.70 2.56
CA SER A 80 -8.87 -5.26 3.92
C SER A 80 -7.71 -4.90 4.84
N ASP A 81 -6.52 -5.35 4.54
CA ASP A 81 -5.28 -5.01 5.25
C ASP A 81 -4.61 -3.73 4.76
N HIS A 82 -5.12 -3.14 3.68
CA HIS A 82 -4.72 -1.84 3.14
C HIS A 82 -5.74 -0.74 3.42
N ILE A 83 -7.04 -1.07 3.38
CA ILE A 83 -8.13 -0.08 3.54
C ILE A 83 -8.74 -0.06 4.94
N GLY A 84 -8.36 -0.99 5.81
CA GLY A 84 -9.08 -1.25 7.05
C GLY A 84 -9.02 -0.16 8.11
N GLY A 85 -8.04 0.73 8.06
CA GLY A 85 -7.90 1.87 8.95
C GLY A 85 -8.75 3.09 8.59
N ILE A 86 -9.30 3.15 7.36
CA ILE A 86 -10.05 4.29 6.83
C ILE A 86 -11.18 4.75 7.76
N PRO A 87 -12.06 3.89 8.30
CA PRO A 87 -13.15 4.37 9.14
C PRO A 87 -12.68 5.11 10.39
N ARG A 88 -11.54 4.71 10.95
CA ARG A 88 -10.95 5.38 12.11
C ARG A 88 -10.27 6.70 11.72
N LEU A 89 -9.60 6.72 10.58
CA LEU A 89 -9.06 7.97 10.03
C LEU A 89 -10.16 8.98 9.72
N LYS A 90 -11.26 8.58 9.09
CA LYS A 90 -12.42 9.45 8.84
C LYS A 90 -13.08 9.97 10.12
N THR A 91 -13.03 9.21 11.21
CA THR A 91 -13.48 9.70 12.53
C THR A 91 -12.53 10.77 13.09
N LEU A 92 -11.22 10.62 12.85
CA LEU A 92 -10.20 11.58 13.30
C LEU A 92 -10.12 12.81 12.39
N LEU A 93 -10.25 12.62 11.09
CA LEU A 93 -10.11 13.59 10.01
C LEU A 93 -11.28 13.41 9.01
N PRO A 94 -12.48 13.98 9.29
CA PRO A 94 -13.71 13.71 8.53
C PRO A 94 -13.61 14.02 7.04
N ASN A 95 -12.86 15.05 6.67
CA ASN A 95 -12.72 15.55 5.29
C ASN A 95 -11.45 15.05 4.58
N LEU A 96 -10.75 14.05 5.15
CA LEU A 96 -9.53 13.53 4.56
C LEU A 96 -9.81 12.89 3.19
N PRO A 97 -9.19 13.37 2.10
CA PRO A 97 -9.33 12.77 0.79
C PRO A 97 -8.68 11.38 0.75
N ILE A 98 -9.33 10.44 0.05
CA ILE A 98 -8.87 9.06 -0.08
C ILE A 98 -8.89 8.70 -1.56
N VAL A 99 -7.72 8.44 -2.13
CA VAL A 99 -7.55 8.08 -3.54
C VAL A 99 -7.43 6.57 -3.71
N ILE A 100 -8.15 6.02 -4.68
CA ILE A 100 -8.08 4.62 -5.09
C ILE A 100 -8.24 4.49 -6.61
N ASP A 101 -7.68 3.44 -7.20
CA ASP A 101 -7.97 3.10 -8.59
C ASP A 101 -9.44 2.68 -8.77
N SER A 102 -10.12 3.20 -9.79
CA SER A 102 -11.55 2.95 -10.01
C SER A 102 -11.89 1.47 -10.21
N ARG A 103 -10.93 0.66 -10.67
CA ARG A 103 -11.09 -0.79 -10.84
C ARG A 103 -11.26 -1.55 -9.52
N GLU A 104 -10.86 -0.95 -8.39
CA GLU A 104 -11.06 -1.48 -7.04
C GLU A 104 -12.48 -1.22 -6.50
N ILE A 105 -13.17 -0.19 -7.01
CA ILE A 105 -14.47 0.27 -6.49
C ILE A 105 -15.51 -0.85 -6.36
N PRO A 106 -15.72 -1.74 -7.36
CA PRO A 106 -16.73 -2.80 -7.25
C PRO A 106 -16.48 -3.79 -6.10
N PHE A 107 -15.23 -3.93 -5.68
CA PHE A 107 -14.83 -4.85 -4.62
C PHE A 107 -14.93 -4.17 -3.24
N VAL A 108 -14.40 -2.96 -3.12
CA VAL A 108 -14.44 -2.21 -1.87
C VAL A 108 -15.85 -1.71 -1.54
N SER A 109 -16.75 -1.60 -2.52
CA SER A 109 -18.17 -1.28 -2.30
C SER A 109 -18.99 -2.50 -1.87
N GLY A 110 -18.43 -3.71 -1.96
CA GLY A 110 -19.14 -4.94 -1.67
C GLY A 110 -20.12 -5.35 -2.77
N GLU A 111 -20.00 -4.80 -3.98
CA GLU A 111 -20.82 -5.19 -5.13
C GLU A 111 -20.49 -6.62 -5.60
N LYS A 112 -19.21 -6.99 -5.55
CA LYS A 112 -18.73 -8.34 -5.86
C LYS A 112 -17.44 -8.67 -5.11
N PRO A 113 -17.12 -9.97 -4.93
CA PRO A 113 -15.83 -10.36 -4.38
C PRO A 113 -14.69 -10.12 -5.38
N TYR A 114 -13.45 -10.05 -4.89
CA TYR A 114 -12.26 -10.05 -5.75
C TYR A 114 -12.19 -11.32 -6.60
N PRO A 115 -11.59 -11.26 -7.80
CA PRO A 115 -11.40 -12.45 -8.63
C PRO A 115 -10.69 -13.56 -7.86
N GLY A 116 -11.17 -14.79 -8.03
CA GLY A 116 -10.64 -15.95 -7.30
C GLY A 116 -11.13 -16.09 -5.86
N ARG A 117 -11.93 -15.16 -5.32
CA ARG A 117 -12.50 -15.24 -3.97
C ARG A 117 -14.02 -15.44 -4.00
N GLU A 118 -14.54 -16.20 -3.03
CA GLU A 118 -15.98 -16.42 -2.86
C GLU A 118 -16.65 -15.36 -1.97
N LYS A 119 -15.87 -14.72 -1.09
CA LYS A 119 -16.39 -13.80 -0.08
C LYS A 119 -16.03 -12.37 -0.40
N LEU A 120 -16.96 -11.47 -0.09
CA LEU A 120 -16.73 -10.02 -0.10
C LEU A 120 -15.67 -9.64 0.94
N GLU A 121 -15.04 -8.49 0.74
CA GLU A 121 -14.17 -7.91 1.74
C GLU A 121 -14.94 -7.68 3.06
N PRO A 122 -14.27 -7.87 4.22
CA PRO A 122 -14.91 -7.79 5.54
C PRO A 122 -15.37 -6.38 5.93
N ILE A 123 -15.00 -5.39 5.14
CA ILE A 123 -15.36 -3.99 5.28
C ILE A 123 -15.74 -3.44 3.91
N THR A 124 -16.78 -2.67 3.85
CA THR A 124 -17.28 -2.05 2.61
C THR A 124 -17.43 -0.55 2.76
N PHE A 125 -17.32 0.15 1.65
CA PHE A 125 -17.40 1.60 1.55
C PHE A 125 -18.39 2.00 0.47
N LYS A 126 -18.80 3.25 0.46
CA LYS A 126 -19.56 3.80 -0.66
C LYS A 126 -18.58 4.35 -1.71
N LYS A 127 -18.95 4.28 -3.00
CA LYS A 127 -18.11 4.83 -4.08
C LYS A 127 -17.67 6.28 -3.82
N GLN A 128 -18.58 7.11 -3.33
CA GLN A 128 -18.32 8.52 -3.00
C GLN A 128 -17.39 8.75 -1.79
N ASP A 129 -16.98 7.69 -1.11
CA ASP A 129 -15.95 7.79 -0.06
C ASP A 129 -14.54 7.95 -0.65
N PHE A 130 -14.40 7.75 -1.98
CA PHE A 130 -13.13 7.76 -2.68
C PHE A 130 -13.09 8.77 -3.81
N ILE A 131 -11.90 9.29 -4.04
CA ILE A 131 -11.49 10.00 -5.24
C ILE A 131 -10.88 8.97 -6.19
N GLU A 132 -11.39 8.87 -7.42
CA GLU A 132 -10.87 7.93 -8.40
C GLU A 132 -9.51 8.41 -8.93
N LEU A 133 -8.53 7.50 -8.97
CA LEU A 133 -7.23 7.77 -9.54
C LEU A 133 -7.35 8.18 -11.03
N GLY A 134 -6.58 9.20 -11.43
CA GLY A 134 -6.60 9.78 -12.77
C GLY A 134 -7.56 10.98 -12.93
N THR A 135 -8.33 11.32 -11.90
CA THR A 135 -9.11 12.58 -11.87
C THR A 135 -8.19 13.79 -11.59
N PRO A 136 -8.60 15.02 -11.96
CA PRO A 136 -7.81 16.21 -11.64
C PRO A 136 -7.48 16.34 -10.15
N GLU A 137 -8.45 16.03 -9.28
CA GLU A 137 -8.28 16.09 -7.83
C GLU A 137 -7.25 15.07 -7.32
N SER A 138 -7.29 13.83 -7.81
CA SER A 138 -6.28 12.81 -7.45
C SER A 138 -4.90 13.14 -7.99
N ASN A 139 -4.82 13.72 -9.20
CA ASN A 139 -3.54 14.12 -9.79
C ASN A 139 -2.90 15.26 -9.00
N GLU A 140 -3.69 16.23 -8.54
CA GLU A 140 -3.22 17.30 -7.65
C GLU A 140 -2.67 16.73 -6.33
N LEU A 141 -3.39 15.78 -5.71
CA LEU A 141 -2.93 15.13 -4.48
C LEU A 141 -1.62 14.37 -4.67
N LEU A 142 -1.50 13.64 -5.78
CA LEU A 142 -0.26 12.92 -6.12
C LEU A 142 0.91 13.87 -6.37
N GLU A 143 0.69 15.00 -7.03
CA GLU A 143 1.71 16.02 -7.25
C GLU A 143 2.17 16.65 -5.93
N GLN A 144 1.23 16.97 -5.06
CA GLN A 144 1.51 17.47 -3.71
C GLN A 144 2.34 16.45 -2.91
N ALA A 145 2.07 15.14 -3.04
CA ALA A 145 2.83 14.07 -2.41
C ALA A 145 4.17 13.77 -3.12
N GLY A 146 4.40 14.28 -4.33
CA GLY A 146 5.58 13.95 -5.14
C GLY A 146 5.58 12.52 -5.69
N LEU A 147 4.40 11.95 -5.90
CA LEU A 147 4.22 10.56 -6.30
C LEU A 147 3.73 10.46 -7.76
N LYS A 148 4.28 9.49 -8.49
CA LYS A 148 3.77 9.04 -9.77
C LYS A 148 3.07 7.70 -9.57
N ALA A 149 1.79 7.61 -9.93
CA ALA A 149 1.03 6.38 -9.91
C ALA A 149 1.39 5.49 -11.12
N ILE A 150 1.52 4.19 -10.87
CA ILE A 150 1.85 3.18 -11.87
C ILE A 150 0.85 2.04 -11.72
N HIS A 151 -0.11 1.94 -12.65
CA HIS A 151 -1.05 0.83 -12.64
C HIS A 151 -0.30 -0.49 -12.80
N SER A 152 -0.45 -1.37 -11.84
CA SER A 152 0.32 -2.61 -11.71
C SER A 152 -0.58 -3.80 -11.36
N PRO A 153 -1.48 -4.19 -12.29
CA PRO A 153 -2.51 -5.21 -12.05
C PRO A 153 -1.93 -6.62 -11.92
N GLY A 154 -2.72 -7.49 -11.32
CA GLY A 154 -2.44 -8.91 -11.14
C GLY A 154 -2.72 -9.37 -9.72
N HIS A 155 -2.11 -8.73 -8.71
CA HIS A 155 -2.49 -8.96 -7.32
C HIS A 155 -3.97 -8.60 -7.08
N SER A 156 -4.36 -7.44 -7.52
CA SER A 156 -5.77 -7.03 -7.70
C SER A 156 -5.94 -6.29 -9.04
N PRO A 157 -7.19 -6.10 -9.53
CA PRO A 157 -7.43 -5.45 -10.82
C PRO A 157 -6.97 -4.00 -10.92
N GLY A 158 -7.04 -3.24 -9.83
CA GLY A 158 -6.65 -1.84 -9.74
C GLY A 158 -5.39 -1.61 -8.91
N HIS A 159 -4.62 -2.66 -8.60
CA HIS A 159 -3.37 -2.50 -7.86
C HIS A 159 -2.48 -1.45 -8.51
N THR A 160 -1.92 -0.56 -7.69
CA THR A 160 -1.13 0.60 -8.13
C THR A 160 0.11 0.74 -7.27
N CYS A 161 1.27 0.79 -7.90
CA CYS A 161 2.52 1.19 -7.26
C CYS A 161 2.69 2.71 -7.32
N TYR A 162 3.48 3.27 -6.41
CA TYR A 162 3.76 4.70 -6.38
C TYR A 162 5.26 4.96 -6.38
N TYR A 163 5.73 5.71 -7.38
CA TYR A 163 7.13 6.07 -7.50
C TYR A 163 7.38 7.49 -6.99
N HIS A 164 8.31 7.63 -6.05
CA HIS A 164 8.82 8.90 -5.54
C HIS A 164 10.17 9.20 -6.20
N ALA A 165 10.16 10.13 -7.15
CA ALA A 165 11.31 10.39 -8.01
C ALA A 165 12.50 10.99 -7.25
N GLU A 166 12.25 11.91 -6.30
CA GLU A 166 13.28 12.58 -5.51
C GLU A 166 14.10 11.58 -4.66
N ASP A 167 13.44 10.58 -4.10
CA ASP A 167 14.09 9.53 -3.30
C ASP A 167 14.50 8.30 -4.10
N ASN A 168 14.13 8.24 -5.39
CA ASN A 168 14.29 7.07 -6.24
C ASN A 168 13.75 5.80 -5.57
N LEU A 169 12.53 5.88 -5.04
CA LEU A 169 11.88 4.82 -4.28
C LEU A 169 10.52 4.45 -4.89
N LEU A 170 10.30 3.15 -5.05
CA LEU A 170 9.06 2.57 -5.53
C LEU A 170 8.31 1.92 -4.35
N ILE A 171 7.17 2.49 -3.96
CA ILE A 171 6.23 1.88 -3.03
C ILE A 171 5.41 0.87 -3.83
N GLY A 172 5.70 -0.40 -3.61
CA GLY A 172 5.17 -1.50 -4.41
C GLY A 172 3.84 -2.08 -3.89
N GLY A 173 3.40 -1.73 -2.67
CA GLY A 173 2.26 -2.44 -2.08
C GLY A 173 2.51 -3.95 -2.11
N ASP A 174 1.55 -4.69 -2.67
CA ASP A 174 1.59 -6.15 -2.82
C ASP A 174 2.06 -6.60 -4.21
N LEU A 175 2.85 -5.76 -4.91
CA LEU A 175 3.46 -6.14 -6.20
C LEU A 175 4.27 -7.44 -6.09
N LEU A 176 5.07 -7.53 -5.05
CA LEU A 176 5.88 -8.67 -4.61
C LEU A 176 5.92 -8.69 -3.09
N THR A 177 6.59 -9.67 -2.49
CA THR A 177 6.80 -9.74 -1.05
C THR A 177 8.28 -9.91 -0.72
N THR A 178 8.66 -9.70 0.53
CA THR A 178 9.95 -10.21 1.03
C THR A 178 9.72 -11.07 2.27
N ASN A 179 10.63 -12.01 2.50
CA ASN A 179 10.69 -12.70 3.77
C ASN A 179 11.28 -11.79 4.87
N ARG A 180 11.31 -12.27 6.12
CA ARG A 180 11.82 -11.51 7.28
C ARG A 180 13.30 -11.13 7.19
N VAL A 181 14.08 -11.77 6.32
CA VAL A 181 15.49 -11.44 6.07
C VAL A 181 15.71 -10.61 4.81
N GLY A 182 14.64 -10.16 4.16
CA GLY A 182 14.67 -9.23 3.03
C GLY A 182 14.86 -9.89 1.65
N VAL A 183 14.72 -11.22 1.55
CA VAL A 183 14.78 -11.91 0.25
C VAL A 183 13.46 -11.73 -0.49
N LEU A 184 13.54 -11.32 -1.74
CA LEU A 184 12.40 -11.07 -2.62
C LEU A 184 11.67 -12.38 -2.97
N ASN A 185 10.35 -12.34 -2.96
CA ASN A 185 9.47 -13.46 -3.32
C ASN A 185 8.29 -12.99 -4.17
N ALA A 186 7.63 -13.94 -4.83
CA ALA A 186 6.37 -13.72 -5.52
C ALA A 186 5.30 -13.16 -4.57
N PRO A 187 4.25 -12.52 -5.08
CA PRO A 187 3.12 -12.13 -4.27
C PRO A 187 2.40 -13.37 -3.71
N MET A 188 1.67 -13.20 -2.61
CA MET A 188 1.00 -14.31 -1.93
C MET A 188 -0.10 -14.90 -2.81
N LYS A 189 0.02 -16.19 -3.18
CA LYS A 189 -0.86 -16.87 -4.14
C LYS A 189 -2.34 -16.84 -3.73
N GLU A 190 -2.61 -17.03 -2.45
CA GLU A 190 -3.98 -17.09 -1.90
C GLU A 190 -4.72 -15.75 -1.99
N TYR A 191 -3.97 -14.66 -2.13
CA TYR A 191 -4.51 -13.30 -2.18
C TYR A 191 -4.36 -12.63 -3.55
N THR A 192 -3.70 -13.29 -4.52
CA THR A 192 -3.44 -12.76 -5.84
C THR A 192 -4.48 -13.23 -6.84
N ALA A 193 -5.15 -12.29 -7.49
CA ALA A 193 -6.25 -12.53 -8.42
C ALA A 193 -5.80 -13.24 -9.72
N ASP A 194 -4.65 -12.84 -10.24
CA ASP A 194 -4.02 -13.38 -11.46
C ASP A 194 -2.50 -13.39 -11.28
N MET A 195 -1.95 -14.55 -10.99
CA MET A 195 -0.51 -14.69 -10.69
C MET A 195 0.36 -14.44 -11.92
N LEU A 196 -0.02 -14.95 -13.08
CA LEU A 196 0.75 -14.68 -14.31
C LEU A 196 0.81 -13.20 -14.60
N LYS A 197 -0.34 -12.53 -14.55
CA LYS A 197 -0.40 -11.08 -14.75
C LYS A 197 0.39 -10.31 -13.70
N ALA A 198 0.36 -10.74 -12.44
CA ALA A 198 1.13 -10.11 -11.36
C ALA A 198 2.64 -10.20 -11.62
N LEU A 199 3.14 -11.36 -12.06
CA LEU A 199 4.56 -11.55 -12.36
C LEU A 199 5.00 -10.79 -13.61
N GLU A 200 4.22 -10.80 -14.69
CA GLU A 200 4.48 -9.98 -15.88
C GLU A 200 4.53 -8.49 -15.54
N THR A 201 3.58 -8.04 -14.75
CA THR A 201 3.50 -6.64 -14.29
C THR A 201 4.69 -6.28 -13.41
N ALA A 202 5.02 -7.11 -12.43
CA ALA A 202 6.18 -6.88 -11.57
C ALA A 202 7.47 -6.80 -12.37
N HIS A 203 7.68 -7.72 -13.31
CA HIS A 203 8.84 -7.70 -14.20
C HIS A 203 8.93 -6.39 -15.01
N SER A 204 7.81 -5.97 -15.62
CA SER A 204 7.78 -4.75 -16.44
C SER A 204 8.04 -3.50 -15.61
N VAL A 205 7.40 -3.38 -14.44
CA VAL A 205 7.58 -2.26 -13.51
C VAL A 205 9.00 -2.20 -12.98
N LEU A 206 9.54 -3.33 -12.51
CA LEU A 206 10.91 -3.37 -11.98
C LEU A 206 11.96 -3.14 -13.05
N LYS A 207 11.73 -3.51 -14.30
CA LYS A 207 12.61 -3.19 -15.43
C LYS A 207 12.65 -1.69 -15.69
N GLU A 208 11.50 -1.02 -15.72
CA GLU A 208 11.41 0.44 -15.91
C GLU A 208 12.06 1.21 -14.75
N TYR A 209 11.85 0.74 -13.51
CA TYR A 209 12.37 1.36 -12.28
C TYR A 209 13.55 0.58 -11.68
N SER A 210 14.41 -0.02 -12.50
CA SER A 210 15.47 -0.96 -12.07
C SER A 210 16.50 -0.38 -11.11
N GLN A 211 16.63 0.94 -11.03
CA GLN A 211 17.52 1.64 -10.11
C GLN A 211 16.81 2.12 -8.83
N ALA A 212 15.49 1.99 -8.76
CA ALA A 212 14.74 2.40 -7.58
C ALA A 212 14.89 1.38 -6.44
N ILE A 213 14.80 1.87 -5.22
CA ILE A 213 14.60 1.01 -4.06
C ILE A 213 13.13 0.58 -4.06
N LEU A 214 12.87 -0.72 -4.11
CA LEU A 214 11.52 -1.27 -3.97
C LEU A 214 11.19 -1.41 -2.47
N SER A 215 10.03 -0.90 -2.04
CA SER A 215 9.47 -1.15 -0.70
C SER A 215 8.11 -1.82 -0.83
N VAL A 216 7.93 -3.00 -0.25
CA VAL A 216 6.73 -3.85 -0.41
C VAL A 216 6.01 -4.14 0.92
N ALA A 217 4.77 -4.58 0.81
CA ALA A 217 3.97 -5.13 1.92
C ALA A 217 3.42 -6.52 1.52
N PRO A 218 3.58 -7.57 2.33
CA PRO A 218 4.43 -7.61 3.53
C PRO A 218 5.91 -7.65 3.15
N GLY A 219 6.74 -6.96 3.89
CA GLY A 219 8.18 -7.08 3.74
C GLY A 219 8.99 -5.80 3.85
N GLY A 220 10.23 -5.87 3.40
CA GLY A 220 11.23 -4.81 3.53
C GLY A 220 11.50 -4.04 2.23
N GLU A 221 12.65 -3.36 2.24
CA GLU A 221 13.19 -2.62 1.12
C GLU A 221 14.22 -3.47 0.39
N VAL A 222 14.13 -3.51 -0.94
CA VAL A 222 15.02 -4.27 -1.82
C VAL A 222 15.72 -3.33 -2.80
N LYS A 223 17.04 -3.33 -2.77
CA LYS A 223 17.87 -2.69 -3.79
C LYS A 223 18.08 -3.68 -4.94
N ASN A 224 18.13 -3.15 -6.18
CA ASN A 224 18.30 -3.99 -7.38
C ASN A 224 17.21 -5.08 -7.53
N ALA A 225 15.97 -4.76 -7.15
CA ALA A 225 14.86 -5.71 -7.13
C ALA A 225 14.63 -6.40 -8.48
N PHE A 226 14.85 -5.71 -9.61
CA PHE A 226 14.78 -6.31 -10.94
C PHE A 226 15.77 -7.47 -11.11
N GLN A 227 17.02 -7.27 -10.72
CA GLN A 227 18.06 -8.28 -10.85
C GLN A 227 17.84 -9.47 -9.89
N GLU A 228 17.29 -9.20 -8.71
CA GLU A 228 16.94 -10.26 -7.77
C GLU A 228 15.78 -11.10 -8.29
N MET A 229 14.75 -10.45 -8.87
CA MET A 229 13.64 -11.14 -9.51
C MET A 229 14.10 -12.04 -10.67
N GLU A 230 14.91 -11.51 -11.58
CA GLU A 230 15.45 -12.25 -12.73
C GLU A 230 16.23 -13.51 -12.32
N LYS A 231 16.90 -13.51 -11.17
CA LYS A 231 17.70 -14.63 -10.66
C LYS A 231 16.90 -15.60 -9.80
N SER A 232 15.66 -15.26 -9.45
CA SER A 232 14.86 -16.07 -8.52
C SER A 232 14.29 -17.31 -9.22
N GLU A 233 14.35 -18.45 -8.54
CA GLU A 233 13.80 -19.71 -9.05
C GLU A 233 12.27 -19.63 -9.25
N TRP A 234 11.57 -18.89 -8.39
CA TRP A 234 10.12 -18.73 -8.46
C TRP A 234 9.68 -17.93 -9.69
N PHE A 235 10.54 -17.06 -10.24
CA PHE A 235 10.26 -16.32 -11.47
C PHE A 235 10.68 -17.14 -12.72
N GLN A 236 11.83 -17.82 -12.68
CA GLN A 236 12.31 -18.61 -13.82
C GLN A 236 11.45 -19.83 -14.14
N ASN A 237 10.70 -20.32 -13.14
CA ASN A 237 9.81 -21.48 -13.26
C ASN A 237 8.31 -21.12 -13.36
N SER A 238 7.98 -19.85 -13.55
CA SER A 238 6.60 -19.32 -13.60
C SER A 238 5.96 -19.32 -15.00
#